data_6bb897c0fd69a8ae3c83de38e9d5ed21
#
_entry.id   6bb897c0fd69a8ae3c83de38e9d5ed21
#
_cell.length_a   1.000
_cell.length_b   1.000
_cell.length_c   1.000
_cell.angle_alpha   90.00
_cell.angle_beta   90.00
_cell.angle_gamma   90.00
#
_symmetry.space_group_name_H-M   'P 1'
#
loop_
_entity.id
_entity.type
_entity.pdbx_description
1 polymer ?
#
loop_
_entity_poly.entity_id
_entity_poly.type
_entity_poly.pdbx_seq_one_letter_code
_entity_poly.pdbx_strand_id
1 'polypeptide(L)'
;MRKLFYPRQVAGWLMAAMLIAAILPFTVSAGQAPVKNVIILMTDGTGSTHTTIARWFKGAPLSLDEILVGGVRTYGAESIITDSAPAATAFATGYKTSDKFIGILPDKITTPGIAPIEEALKTKPVPSVLEGAKLAGKATGLVATSNIQHASPASYSAHWPDRNNYNEIAEQQVYLDIDVVLSGGEKYLLPKEQGGQRVDGENLIAVLKAKGYEIVDERDAMTKFTGKKLWGLFAPDAMAYDIDRQQLAPKEPSLAEMTNKAIEILSQNKNGFFLFVEASKVDWASHANDPTGVVSDVLAYDAAVQTALDFAKKDGHTLVLAFADHGNGGMSIGSKATDATYSKTPVEALLQPLKKAVLTGEGVEKVLNGNQEVITIRQLMSEYYGIDDLTADEIIAIQNAKKGSLNAVIGPMLSKRSIIGWTTTGHSGEDLFFYAYGPNHPVGLIQNTDIAQISAKALGFDLKQTDEKLFVEAGQAFKAIGASVSLDDTDQENKVLIVKKGFKKAEIPISKNIIKINGKSYEMNGIVVIAPRTGKVYIPQQAVELAKAAGF
;
A
#
# COMPACT_ATOMS: atom_id res chain seq x y z
N MET A 1 -16.84 -88.38 -1.61
CA MET A 1 -17.32 -87.86 -0.29
C MET A 1 -16.18 -87.08 0.33
N ARG A 2 -16.24 -85.74 0.29
CA ARG A 2 -15.42 -84.83 1.09
C ARG A 2 -16.33 -83.74 1.60
N LYS A 3 -16.51 -83.65 2.97
CA LYS A 3 -17.32 -82.73 3.66
C LYS A 3 -16.62 -81.35 3.73
N LEU A 4 -17.30 -80.28 3.29
CA LEU A 4 -16.88 -78.90 3.52
C LEU A 4 -17.17 -78.50 4.95
N PHE A 5 -16.15 -78.06 5.69
CA PHE A 5 -16.26 -77.34 6.97
C PHE A 5 -16.28 -75.86 6.69
N TYR A 6 -17.34 -75.19 7.12
CA TYR A 6 -17.39 -73.73 7.21
C TYR A 6 -16.98 -73.31 8.63
N PRO A 7 -16.05 -72.35 8.78
CA PRO A 7 -15.77 -71.82 10.12
C PRO A 7 -16.71 -70.68 10.47
N ARG A 8 -17.44 -70.90 11.52
CA ARG A 8 -18.39 -69.92 12.16
C ARG A 8 -17.70 -68.79 12.92
N GLN A 9 -16.42 -68.46 12.66
CA GLN A 9 -15.65 -67.47 13.43
C GLN A 9 -15.44 -66.12 12.74
N VAL A 10 -15.88 -65.92 11.49
CA VAL A 10 -15.65 -64.66 10.77
C VAL A 10 -16.76 -63.61 11.04
N ALA A 11 -17.94 -64.01 11.49
CA ALA A 11 -19.05 -63.10 11.75
C ALA A 11 -18.90 -62.27 13.04
N GLY A 12 -18.09 -62.72 14.01
CA GLY A 12 -17.88 -62.02 15.28
C GLY A 12 -16.94 -60.81 15.20
N TRP A 13 -15.97 -60.87 14.28
CA TRP A 13 -14.95 -59.80 14.14
C TRP A 13 -15.43 -58.57 13.34
N LEU A 14 -16.41 -58.76 12.46
CA LEU A 14 -17.02 -57.68 11.66
C LEU A 14 -17.99 -56.84 12.50
N MET A 15 -18.65 -57.38 13.52
CA MET A 15 -19.48 -56.60 14.43
C MET A 15 -18.66 -55.83 15.46
N ALA A 16 -17.52 -56.35 15.90
CA ALA A 16 -16.62 -55.61 16.83
C ALA A 16 -15.90 -54.44 16.14
N ALA A 17 -15.60 -54.60 14.82
CA ALA A 17 -14.99 -53.51 14.05
C ALA A 17 -15.99 -52.37 13.73
N MET A 18 -17.27 -52.65 13.59
CA MET A 18 -18.32 -51.60 13.39
C MET A 18 -18.69 -50.85 14.68
N LEU A 19 -18.51 -51.46 15.85
CA LEU A 19 -18.79 -50.77 17.13
C LEU A 19 -17.63 -49.89 17.62
N ILE A 20 -16.41 -50.11 17.15
CA ILE A 20 -15.25 -49.26 17.46
C ILE A 20 -15.22 -48.03 16.53
N ALA A 21 -15.79 -48.06 15.34
CA ALA A 21 -15.90 -46.92 14.43
C ALA A 21 -16.93 -45.86 14.87
N ALA A 22 -17.77 -46.15 15.89
CA ALA A 22 -18.83 -45.25 16.32
C ALA A 22 -18.46 -44.38 17.56
N ILE A 23 -17.23 -44.47 18.07
CA ILE A 23 -16.76 -43.65 19.21
C ILE A 23 -15.42 -42.97 18.88
N LEU A 24 -15.27 -42.49 17.63
CA LEU A 24 -14.34 -41.40 17.40
C LEU A 24 -15.08 -40.14 17.85
N PRO A 25 -14.52 -39.37 18.80
CA PRO A 25 -15.09 -38.06 19.08
C PRO A 25 -15.05 -37.29 17.76
N PHE A 26 -16.18 -36.88 17.23
CA PHE A 26 -16.25 -35.79 16.29
C PHE A 26 -15.55 -34.63 17.02
N THR A 27 -14.30 -34.42 16.74
CA THR A 27 -13.68 -33.12 17.00
C THR A 27 -14.45 -32.14 16.14
N VAL A 28 -15.46 -31.54 16.74
CA VAL A 28 -16.03 -30.29 16.24
C VAL A 28 -14.82 -29.40 16.18
N SER A 29 -14.30 -29.19 14.97
CA SER A 29 -13.33 -28.13 14.72
C SER A 29 -14.01 -26.89 15.28
N ALA A 30 -13.51 -26.38 16.39
CA ALA A 30 -13.97 -25.11 16.93
C ALA A 30 -13.87 -24.14 15.77
N GLY A 31 -15.03 -23.66 15.25
CA GLY A 31 -15.07 -22.78 14.12
C GLY A 31 -14.11 -21.63 14.40
N GLN A 32 -13.21 -21.37 13.49
CA GLN A 32 -12.25 -20.27 13.67
C GLN A 32 -13.04 -19.00 13.96
N ALA A 33 -12.54 -18.18 14.88
CA ALA A 33 -13.17 -16.92 15.24
C ALA A 33 -13.43 -16.06 13.97
N PRO A 34 -14.61 -15.44 13.84
CA PRO A 34 -14.90 -14.60 12.68
C PRO A 34 -13.91 -13.42 12.61
N VAL A 35 -13.39 -13.14 11.42
CA VAL A 35 -12.51 -11.98 11.19
C VAL A 35 -13.36 -10.71 11.29
N LYS A 36 -12.88 -9.75 12.06
CA LYS A 36 -13.47 -8.40 12.17
C LYS A 36 -12.56 -7.35 11.53
N ASN A 37 -11.25 -7.54 11.66
CA ASN A 37 -10.25 -6.59 11.23
C ASN A 37 -9.33 -7.21 10.18
N VAL A 38 -8.91 -6.41 9.21
CA VAL A 38 -7.84 -6.76 8.27
C VAL A 38 -6.77 -5.69 8.33
N ILE A 39 -5.52 -6.11 8.53
CA ILE A 39 -4.33 -5.26 8.45
C ILE A 39 -3.48 -5.79 7.30
N ILE A 40 -3.26 -4.95 6.30
CA ILE A 40 -2.33 -5.22 5.20
C ILE A 40 -1.08 -4.40 5.47
N LEU A 41 0.08 -5.06 5.52
CA LEU A 41 1.38 -4.41 5.56
C LEU A 41 2.12 -4.72 4.26
N MET A 42 2.46 -3.70 3.50
CA MET A 42 3.18 -3.81 2.25
C MET A 42 4.52 -3.11 2.36
N THR A 43 5.56 -3.74 1.84
CA THR A 43 6.86 -3.11 1.65
C THR A 43 7.11 -2.94 0.16
N ASP A 44 7.34 -1.70 -0.26
CA ASP A 44 7.56 -1.37 -1.66
C ASP A 44 8.94 -1.87 -2.13
N GLY A 45 9.00 -2.49 -3.31
CA GLY A 45 10.23 -2.86 -3.99
C GLY A 45 11.10 -3.93 -3.31
N THR A 46 10.51 -4.87 -2.56
CA THR A 46 11.26 -5.77 -1.68
C THR A 46 11.30 -7.23 -2.17
N GLY A 47 12.45 -7.68 -2.63
CA GLY A 47 12.72 -9.09 -2.92
C GLY A 47 13.20 -9.89 -1.70
N SER A 48 13.39 -11.20 -1.86
CA SER A 48 13.83 -12.11 -0.79
C SER A 48 15.21 -11.78 -0.23
N THR A 49 16.12 -11.23 -1.03
CA THR A 49 17.45 -10.83 -0.58
C THR A 49 17.40 -9.66 0.39
N HIS A 50 16.46 -8.74 0.21
CA HIS A 50 16.28 -7.59 1.11
C HIS A 50 15.96 -8.04 2.54
N THR A 51 15.02 -8.96 2.71
CA THR A 51 14.71 -9.54 4.03
C THR A 51 15.85 -10.37 4.58
N THR A 52 16.57 -11.11 3.73
CA THR A 52 17.72 -11.90 4.13
C THR A 52 18.84 -11.03 4.70
N ILE A 53 19.18 -9.93 4.05
CA ILE A 53 20.26 -9.04 4.50
C ILE A 53 19.87 -8.31 5.79
N ALA A 54 18.62 -7.86 5.91
CA ALA A 54 18.09 -7.25 7.12
C ALA A 54 18.14 -8.22 8.33
N ARG A 55 17.84 -9.50 8.11
CA ARG A 55 17.96 -10.56 9.13
C ARG A 55 19.40 -10.76 9.60
N TRP A 56 20.36 -10.81 8.67
CA TRP A 56 21.77 -10.88 9.02
C TRP A 56 22.23 -9.64 9.79
N PHE A 57 21.81 -8.46 9.35
CA PHE A 57 22.16 -7.20 10.02
C PHE A 57 21.57 -7.14 11.44
N LYS A 58 20.31 -7.53 11.62
CA LYS A 58 19.63 -7.62 12.92
C LYS A 58 20.31 -8.63 13.86
N GLY A 59 20.90 -9.69 13.31
CA GLY A 59 21.49 -10.80 14.08
C GLY A 59 20.47 -11.66 14.82
N ALA A 60 19.19 -11.60 14.40
CA ALA A 60 18.06 -12.33 14.98
C ALA A 60 16.97 -12.54 13.92
N PRO A 61 16.04 -13.48 14.12
CA PRO A 61 14.87 -13.62 13.26
C PRO A 61 14.08 -12.32 13.10
N LEU A 62 13.47 -12.14 11.94
CA LEU A 62 12.47 -11.11 11.70
C LEU A 62 11.10 -11.59 12.21
N SER A 63 10.22 -10.66 12.56
CA SER A 63 8.82 -10.96 12.90
C SER A 63 8.08 -11.61 11.70
N LEU A 64 8.49 -11.29 10.49
CA LEU A 64 8.05 -11.91 9.25
C LEU A 64 8.33 -13.42 9.18
N ASP A 65 9.43 -13.89 9.80
CA ASP A 65 9.85 -15.30 9.69
C ASP A 65 8.84 -16.26 10.34
N GLU A 66 8.10 -15.80 11.36
CA GLU A 66 7.09 -16.61 12.06
C GLU A 66 5.82 -16.83 11.21
N ILE A 67 5.57 -15.97 10.22
CA ILE A 67 4.30 -15.90 9.50
C ILE A 67 4.45 -16.08 7.99
N LEU A 68 5.58 -16.60 7.51
CA LEU A 68 5.79 -16.96 6.11
C LEU A 68 4.89 -18.13 5.71
N VAL A 69 3.99 -17.94 4.75
CA VAL A 69 2.99 -18.95 4.34
C VAL A 69 3.05 -19.30 2.86
N GLY A 70 3.79 -18.55 2.03
CA GLY A 70 3.86 -18.83 0.60
C GLY A 70 4.51 -17.74 -0.23
N GLY A 71 3.99 -17.53 -1.43
CA GLY A 71 4.45 -16.52 -2.36
C GLY A 71 3.31 -15.77 -3.04
N VAL A 72 3.64 -14.64 -3.66
CA VAL A 72 2.70 -13.81 -4.44
C VAL A 72 3.29 -13.47 -5.80
N ARG A 73 2.46 -13.57 -6.85
CA ARG A 73 2.75 -13.15 -8.22
C ARG A 73 2.23 -11.75 -8.44
N THR A 74 3.05 -10.86 -9.00
CA THR A 74 2.79 -9.42 -8.99
C THR A 74 2.66 -8.77 -10.37
N TYR A 75 2.88 -9.49 -11.48
CA TYR A 75 2.82 -8.93 -12.83
C TYR A 75 1.55 -8.12 -13.11
N GLY A 76 1.67 -7.11 -13.98
CA GLY A 76 0.57 -6.22 -14.40
C GLY A 76 -0.21 -6.73 -15.61
N ALA A 77 -1.16 -5.93 -16.10
CA ALA A 77 -1.95 -6.27 -17.30
C ALA A 77 -1.12 -6.21 -18.60
N GLU A 78 -0.05 -5.42 -18.62
CA GLU A 78 0.77 -5.17 -19.82
C GLU A 78 2.23 -5.60 -19.67
N SER A 79 2.70 -5.86 -18.46
CA SER A 79 4.11 -6.13 -18.18
C SER A 79 4.29 -7.27 -17.19
N ILE A 80 5.32 -8.10 -17.42
CA ILE A 80 5.80 -9.12 -16.48
C ILE A 80 6.57 -8.50 -15.30
N ILE A 81 7.12 -7.30 -15.47
CA ILE A 81 7.71 -6.48 -14.41
C ILE A 81 6.72 -5.35 -14.14
N THR A 82 6.11 -5.35 -12.96
CA THR A 82 5.10 -4.37 -12.61
C THR A 82 5.71 -3.09 -12.02
N ASP A 83 4.96 -2.00 -12.08
CA ASP A 83 5.15 -0.78 -11.28
C ASP A 83 4.22 -0.81 -10.06
N SER A 84 4.45 0.04 -9.06
CA SER A 84 3.66 0.10 -7.82
C SER A 84 2.17 0.41 -8.07
N ALA A 85 1.83 1.27 -9.04
CA ALA A 85 0.44 1.61 -9.33
C ALA A 85 -0.39 0.42 -9.81
N PRO A 86 0.01 -0.35 -10.85
CA PRO A 86 -0.73 -1.54 -11.26
C PRO A 86 -0.67 -2.68 -10.23
N ALA A 87 0.45 -2.84 -9.50
CA ALA A 87 0.53 -3.83 -8.44
C ALA A 87 -0.43 -3.51 -7.30
N ALA A 88 -0.40 -2.26 -6.79
CA ALA A 88 -1.27 -1.81 -5.72
C ALA A 88 -2.74 -1.83 -6.11
N THR A 89 -3.09 -1.41 -7.32
CA THR A 89 -4.46 -1.56 -7.83
C THR A 89 -4.91 -3.02 -7.82
N ALA A 90 -4.03 -3.96 -8.17
CA ALA A 90 -4.40 -5.38 -8.17
C ALA A 90 -4.73 -5.91 -6.77
N PHE A 91 -3.90 -5.61 -5.77
CA PHE A 91 -4.19 -6.08 -4.41
C PHE A 91 -5.23 -5.23 -3.64
N ALA A 92 -5.51 -4.02 -4.09
CA ALA A 92 -6.59 -3.19 -3.52
C ALA A 92 -7.97 -3.53 -4.09
N THR A 93 -8.07 -3.87 -5.38
CA THR A 93 -9.35 -4.00 -6.11
C THR A 93 -9.67 -5.41 -6.62
N GLY A 94 -8.64 -6.27 -6.78
CA GLY A 94 -8.77 -7.59 -7.40
C GLY A 94 -8.66 -7.57 -8.93
N TYR A 95 -8.24 -6.46 -9.54
CA TYR A 95 -8.06 -6.34 -10.99
C TYR A 95 -6.62 -5.98 -11.36
N LYS A 96 -6.03 -6.71 -12.33
CA LYS A 96 -4.81 -6.27 -13.00
C LYS A 96 -5.12 -5.02 -13.81
N THR A 97 -4.22 -4.04 -13.83
CA THR A 97 -4.42 -2.80 -14.59
C THR A 97 -3.19 -2.39 -15.40
N SER A 98 -3.34 -1.32 -16.21
CA SER A 98 -2.28 -0.75 -17.03
C SER A 98 -1.28 0.04 -16.20
N ASP A 99 -0.10 0.28 -16.79
CA ASP A 99 0.94 1.12 -16.18
C ASP A 99 0.36 2.48 -15.74
N LYS A 100 0.82 2.98 -14.57
CA LYS A 100 0.41 4.23 -13.90
C LYS A 100 -1.04 4.31 -13.40
N PHE A 101 -1.90 3.36 -13.75
CA PHE A 101 -3.32 3.42 -13.39
C PHE A 101 -3.55 3.12 -11.91
N ILE A 102 -4.39 3.94 -11.29
CA ILE A 102 -4.84 3.87 -9.90
C ILE A 102 -6.32 3.54 -9.86
N GLY A 103 -6.72 2.40 -9.27
CA GLY A 103 -8.11 2.04 -8.97
C GLY A 103 -9.05 1.97 -10.18
N ILE A 104 -8.54 1.82 -11.41
CA ILE A 104 -9.33 1.73 -12.64
C ILE A 104 -8.95 0.49 -13.46
N LEU A 105 -9.86 0.01 -14.28
CA LEU A 105 -9.65 -1.11 -15.20
C LEU A 105 -8.61 -0.76 -16.28
N PRO A 106 -7.88 -1.76 -16.83
CA PRO A 106 -6.84 -1.53 -17.81
C PRO A 106 -7.39 -0.94 -19.12
N ASP A 107 -6.56 -0.18 -19.80
CA ASP A 107 -6.80 0.23 -21.20
C ASP A 107 -6.33 -0.86 -22.17
N LYS A 108 -5.27 -1.60 -21.80
CA LYS A 108 -4.67 -2.64 -22.63
C LYS A 108 -4.30 -3.87 -21.80
N ILE A 109 -4.44 -5.05 -22.40
CA ILE A 109 -4.05 -6.33 -21.83
C ILE A 109 -3.17 -7.05 -22.84
N THR A 110 -1.90 -7.32 -22.47
CA THR A 110 -0.95 -8.08 -23.28
C THR A 110 -0.35 -9.27 -22.54
N THR A 111 -0.45 -9.30 -21.22
CA THR A 111 0.06 -10.40 -20.40
C THR A 111 -0.81 -11.65 -20.59
N PRO A 112 -0.23 -12.80 -20.93
CA PRO A 112 -0.96 -14.06 -21.11
C PRO A 112 -1.72 -14.49 -19.85
N GLY A 113 -2.91 -15.08 -20.04
CA GLY A 113 -3.73 -15.61 -18.94
C GLY A 113 -4.64 -14.58 -18.27
N ILE A 114 -4.58 -13.30 -18.65
CA ILE A 114 -5.55 -12.29 -18.21
C ILE A 114 -6.69 -12.25 -19.25
N ALA A 115 -7.94 -12.30 -18.77
CA ALA A 115 -9.11 -12.21 -19.63
C ALA A 115 -9.21 -10.82 -20.31
N PRO A 116 -9.57 -10.75 -21.59
CA PRO A 116 -9.79 -9.47 -22.26
C PRO A 116 -10.93 -8.70 -21.61
N ILE A 117 -10.85 -7.37 -21.70
CA ILE A 117 -11.88 -6.45 -21.22
C ILE A 117 -12.66 -5.84 -22.39
N GLU A 118 -13.97 -5.66 -22.21
CA GLU A 118 -14.81 -4.98 -23.18
C GLU A 118 -14.38 -3.51 -23.34
N GLU A 119 -14.40 -3.00 -24.57
CA GLU A 119 -14.01 -1.61 -24.87
C GLU A 119 -14.83 -0.59 -24.04
N ALA A 120 -16.10 -0.88 -23.80
CA ALA A 120 -17.00 -0.02 -23.02
C ALA A 120 -16.67 0.06 -21.53
N LEU A 121 -15.82 -0.85 -21.01
CA LEU A 121 -15.40 -0.95 -19.61
C LEU A 121 -13.97 -0.47 -19.38
N LYS A 122 -13.22 -0.17 -20.44
CA LYS A 122 -11.85 0.34 -20.31
C LYS A 122 -11.81 1.59 -19.44
N THR A 123 -10.86 1.65 -18.53
CA THR A 123 -10.66 2.73 -17.56
C THR A 123 -11.85 3.02 -16.63
N LYS A 124 -12.82 2.09 -16.54
CA LYS A 124 -13.89 2.18 -15.52
C LYS A 124 -13.25 2.10 -14.13
N PRO A 125 -13.68 2.97 -13.17
CA PRO A 125 -13.27 2.80 -11.77
C PRO A 125 -13.78 1.48 -11.20
N VAL A 126 -12.99 0.87 -10.32
CA VAL A 126 -13.33 -0.37 -9.61
C VAL A 126 -13.09 -0.21 -8.12
N PRO A 127 -13.99 -0.70 -7.26
CA PRO A 127 -13.91 -0.44 -5.83
C PRO A 127 -12.70 -1.12 -5.19
N SER A 128 -12.11 -0.43 -4.24
CA SER A 128 -11.08 -0.96 -3.35
C SER A 128 -11.68 -1.67 -2.14
N VAL A 129 -10.85 -2.48 -1.48
CA VAL A 129 -11.19 -3.11 -0.19
C VAL A 129 -11.48 -2.04 0.88
N LEU A 130 -10.77 -0.90 0.86
CA LEU A 130 -11.01 0.21 1.79
C LEU A 130 -12.41 0.80 1.62
N GLU A 131 -12.82 1.06 0.37
CA GLU A 131 -14.18 1.57 0.07
C GLU A 131 -15.25 0.56 0.46
N GLY A 132 -15.03 -0.74 0.18
CA GLY A 132 -15.93 -1.81 0.62
C GLY A 132 -16.04 -1.91 2.13
N ALA A 133 -14.93 -1.79 2.85
CA ALA A 133 -14.90 -1.77 4.31
C ALA A 133 -15.69 -0.58 4.89
N LYS A 134 -15.50 0.61 4.29
CA LYS A 134 -16.25 1.81 4.66
C LYS A 134 -17.76 1.63 4.47
N LEU A 135 -18.20 1.11 3.31
CA LEU A 135 -19.60 0.79 3.06
C LEU A 135 -20.18 -0.26 4.03
N ALA A 136 -19.34 -1.17 4.51
CA ALA A 136 -19.71 -2.16 5.53
C ALA A 136 -19.71 -1.57 6.96
N GLY A 137 -19.51 -0.25 7.14
CA GLY A 137 -19.52 0.44 8.42
C GLY A 137 -18.29 0.17 9.29
N LYS A 138 -17.19 -0.27 8.69
CA LYS A 138 -15.92 -0.46 9.36
C LYS A 138 -15.12 0.84 9.36
N ALA A 139 -14.22 1.01 10.34
CA ALA A 139 -13.26 2.10 10.32
C ALA A 139 -12.16 1.82 9.29
N THR A 140 -11.58 2.88 8.71
CA THR A 140 -10.60 2.76 7.62
C THR A 140 -9.35 3.59 7.90
N GLY A 141 -8.17 3.05 7.55
CA GLY A 141 -6.91 3.75 7.76
C GLY A 141 -5.87 3.48 6.68
N LEU A 142 -5.04 4.48 6.45
CA LEU A 142 -3.87 4.44 5.58
C LEU A 142 -2.65 4.97 6.33
N VAL A 143 -1.55 4.25 6.27
CA VAL A 143 -0.24 4.63 6.83
C VAL A 143 0.83 4.42 5.77
N ALA A 144 1.71 5.40 5.55
CA ALA A 144 2.82 5.27 4.61
C ALA A 144 4.03 6.13 5.01
N THR A 145 5.23 5.74 4.59
CA THR A 145 6.44 6.56 4.74
C THR A 145 6.72 7.45 3.52
N SER A 146 5.99 7.26 2.41
CA SER A 146 5.91 8.21 1.28
C SER A 146 4.97 9.38 1.58
N ASN A 147 4.68 10.22 0.57
CA ASN A 147 3.49 11.05 0.57
C ASN A 147 2.24 10.17 0.40
N ILE A 148 1.14 10.50 1.07
CA ILE A 148 -0.08 9.66 1.04
C ILE A 148 -0.68 9.53 -0.37
N GLN A 149 -0.38 10.44 -1.27
CA GLN A 149 -0.80 10.43 -2.67
C GLN A 149 0.01 9.47 -3.54
N HIS A 150 1.09 8.86 -3.00
CA HIS A 150 1.89 7.87 -3.72
C HIS A 150 1.05 6.65 -4.15
N ALA A 151 1.53 5.93 -5.16
CA ALA A 151 0.74 4.93 -5.89
C ALA A 151 0.04 3.89 -5.00
N SER A 152 0.73 3.36 -4.00
CA SER A 152 0.21 2.24 -3.21
C SER A 152 -0.93 2.65 -2.28
N PRO A 153 -0.83 3.69 -1.41
CA PRO A 153 -1.98 4.14 -0.64
C PRO A 153 -3.07 4.78 -1.51
N ALA A 154 -2.70 5.42 -2.65
CA ALA A 154 -3.66 5.96 -3.60
C ALA A 154 -4.56 4.87 -4.20
N SER A 155 -4.03 3.68 -4.49
CA SER A 155 -4.80 2.57 -5.07
C SER A 155 -5.92 2.04 -4.16
N TYR A 156 -5.87 2.32 -2.86
CA TYR A 156 -6.96 2.04 -1.93
C TYR A 156 -7.99 3.17 -1.84
N SER A 157 -7.66 4.39 -2.32
CA SER A 157 -8.37 5.61 -1.95
C SER A 157 -8.65 6.57 -3.10
N ALA A 158 -8.27 6.23 -4.33
CA ALA A 158 -8.47 7.05 -5.51
C ALA A 158 -8.63 6.22 -6.78
N HIS A 159 -9.16 6.86 -7.85
CA HIS A 159 -9.35 6.28 -9.19
C HIS A 159 -8.87 7.28 -10.23
N TRP A 160 -7.64 7.08 -10.73
CA TRP A 160 -7.00 8.05 -11.63
C TRP A 160 -6.08 7.37 -12.67
N PRO A 161 -5.98 7.91 -13.91
CA PRO A 161 -5.19 7.27 -14.96
C PRO A 161 -3.68 7.51 -14.88
N ASP A 162 -3.21 8.40 -14.01
CA ASP A 162 -1.78 8.66 -13.83
C ASP A 162 -1.42 8.88 -12.36
N ARG A 163 -0.61 7.98 -11.79
CA ARG A 163 -0.12 8.01 -10.42
C ARG A 163 0.61 9.30 -10.04
N ASN A 164 1.08 10.07 -11.03
CA ASN A 164 1.82 11.31 -10.78
C ASN A 164 0.93 12.54 -10.55
N ASN A 165 -0.38 12.40 -10.75
CA ASN A 165 -1.34 13.48 -10.54
C ASN A 165 -1.75 13.58 -9.06
N TYR A 166 -0.79 13.94 -8.22
CA TYR A 166 -0.98 13.94 -6.75
C TYR A 166 -2.06 14.88 -6.24
N ASN A 167 -2.32 15.99 -6.95
CA ASN A 167 -3.37 16.95 -6.55
C ASN A 167 -4.76 16.34 -6.68
N GLU A 168 -5.03 15.65 -7.78
CA GLU A 168 -6.29 14.99 -8.07
C GLU A 168 -6.51 13.78 -7.15
N ILE A 169 -5.43 13.01 -6.91
CA ILE A 169 -5.45 11.90 -5.96
C ILE A 169 -5.75 12.42 -4.55
N ALA A 170 -5.09 13.51 -4.11
CA ALA A 170 -5.32 14.13 -2.81
C ALA A 170 -6.77 14.56 -2.61
N GLU A 171 -7.40 15.14 -3.65
CA GLU A 171 -8.81 15.54 -3.58
C GLU A 171 -9.70 14.33 -3.32
N GLN A 172 -9.54 13.24 -4.10
CA GLN A 172 -10.33 12.02 -3.91
C GLN A 172 -10.12 11.42 -2.52
N GLN A 173 -8.88 11.39 -2.01
CA GLN A 173 -8.57 10.88 -0.67
C GLN A 173 -9.29 11.65 0.44
N VAL A 174 -9.30 12.98 0.36
CA VAL A 174 -9.96 13.85 1.35
C VAL A 174 -11.49 13.69 1.31
N TYR A 175 -12.06 13.58 0.12
CA TYR A 175 -13.50 13.40 -0.04
C TYR A 175 -13.98 11.94 0.14
N LEU A 176 -13.05 10.97 0.23
CA LEU A 176 -13.40 9.59 0.59
C LEU A 176 -13.69 9.42 2.09
N ASP A 177 -13.34 10.39 2.94
CA ASP A 177 -13.58 10.36 4.40
C ASP A 177 -12.93 9.17 5.11
N ILE A 178 -11.63 8.99 4.95
CA ILE A 178 -10.83 7.95 5.62
C ILE A 178 -10.61 8.35 7.08
N ASP A 179 -10.89 7.48 8.04
CA ASP A 179 -10.85 7.85 9.47
C ASP A 179 -9.44 8.21 9.96
N VAL A 180 -8.42 7.47 9.54
CA VAL A 180 -7.01 7.70 9.94
C VAL A 180 -6.10 7.71 8.73
N VAL A 181 -5.33 8.78 8.56
CA VAL A 181 -4.25 8.89 7.57
C VAL A 181 -3.00 9.40 8.27
N LEU A 182 -1.89 8.65 8.18
CA LEU A 182 -0.61 9.00 8.81
C LEU A 182 0.53 8.83 7.79
N SER A 183 1.15 9.94 7.34
CA SER A 183 2.11 9.93 6.24
C SER A 183 2.79 11.30 6.06
N GLY A 184 3.53 11.47 4.99
CA GLY A 184 3.88 12.78 4.43
C GLY A 184 2.84 13.28 3.41
N GLY A 185 3.17 14.36 2.67
CA GLY A 185 2.39 14.83 1.53
C GLY A 185 1.55 16.07 1.74
N GLU A 186 1.80 16.84 2.79
CA GLU A 186 1.06 18.08 3.12
C GLU A 186 0.97 19.06 1.94
N LYS A 187 2.06 19.21 1.17
CA LYS A 187 2.12 20.16 0.05
C LYS A 187 1.06 19.93 -1.04
N TYR A 188 0.54 18.72 -1.18
CA TYR A 188 -0.51 18.38 -2.16
C TYR A 188 -1.93 18.67 -1.67
N LEU A 189 -2.09 19.05 -0.40
CA LEU A 189 -3.35 19.43 0.21
C LEU A 189 -3.53 20.97 0.28
N LEU A 190 -2.47 21.72 0.01
CA LEU A 190 -2.46 23.18 0.10
C LEU A 190 -2.36 23.84 -1.28
N PRO A 191 -3.07 24.99 -1.48
CA PRO A 191 -2.88 25.84 -2.65
C PRO A 191 -1.44 26.38 -2.76
N LYS A 192 -1.01 26.73 -3.98
CA LYS A 192 0.31 27.35 -4.22
C LYS A 192 0.53 28.62 -3.42
N GLU A 193 -0.50 29.44 -3.28
CA GLU A 193 -0.48 30.70 -2.53
C GLU A 193 -0.25 30.48 -1.02
N GLN A 194 -0.47 29.26 -0.55
CA GLN A 194 -0.26 28.84 0.85
C GLN A 194 0.96 27.90 1.00
N GLY A 195 1.87 27.91 0.03
CA GLY A 195 3.09 27.09 0.07
C GLY A 195 2.93 25.65 -0.42
N GLY A 196 1.76 25.29 -0.95
CA GLY A 196 1.48 23.96 -1.49
C GLY A 196 1.72 23.81 -3.00
N GLN A 197 1.06 22.83 -3.60
CA GLN A 197 1.19 22.48 -5.02
C GLN A 197 -0.13 22.58 -5.79
N ARG A 198 -1.29 22.75 -5.12
CA ARG A 198 -2.59 22.76 -5.77
C ARG A 198 -2.79 24.00 -6.63
N VAL A 199 -3.38 23.80 -7.81
CA VAL A 199 -3.67 24.86 -8.80
C VAL A 199 -5.15 25.20 -8.89
N ASP A 200 -6.04 24.36 -8.33
CA ASP A 200 -7.48 24.54 -8.28
C ASP A 200 -7.95 25.54 -7.20
N GLY A 201 -7.02 26.05 -6.37
CA GLY A 201 -7.29 26.99 -5.29
C GLY A 201 -7.91 26.38 -4.03
N GLU A 202 -8.19 25.06 -4.00
CA GLU A 202 -8.82 24.42 -2.85
C GLU A 202 -7.82 24.12 -1.72
N ASN A 203 -8.14 24.52 -0.49
CA ASN A 203 -7.40 24.14 0.71
C ASN A 203 -8.02 22.88 1.32
N LEU A 204 -7.49 21.71 1.00
CA LEU A 204 -8.00 20.42 1.48
C LEU A 204 -7.79 20.22 2.99
N ILE A 205 -6.80 20.87 3.61
CA ILE A 205 -6.65 20.88 5.08
C ILE A 205 -7.83 21.61 5.74
N ALA A 206 -8.29 22.70 5.15
CA ALA A 206 -9.49 23.39 5.64
C ALA A 206 -10.76 22.51 5.48
N VAL A 207 -10.86 21.75 4.38
CA VAL A 207 -11.94 20.77 4.18
C VAL A 207 -11.91 19.69 5.25
N LEU A 208 -10.75 19.09 5.52
CA LEU A 208 -10.58 18.08 6.58
C LEU A 208 -11.00 18.62 7.96
N LYS A 209 -10.55 19.82 8.32
CA LYS A 209 -10.94 20.47 9.58
C LYS A 209 -12.46 20.69 9.66
N ALA A 210 -13.08 21.13 8.56
CA ALA A 210 -14.54 21.30 8.48
C ALA A 210 -15.31 19.98 8.63
N LYS A 211 -14.70 18.84 8.19
CA LYS A 211 -15.22 17.47 8.36
C LYS A 211 -14.92 16.88 9.75
N GLY A 212 -14.28 17.64 10.66
CA GLY A 212 -14.02 17.26 12.05
C GLY A 212 -12.77 16.40 12.26
N TYR A 213 -11.81 16.46 11.34
CA TYR A 213 -10.50 15.82 11.53
C TYR A 213 -9.57 16.69 12.36
N GLU A 214 -8.82 16.05 13.26
CA GLU A 214 -7.59 16.64 13.82
C GLU A 214 -6.46 16.48 12.82
N ILE A 215 -5.66 17.56 12.66
CA ILE A 215 -4.49 17.57 11.79
C ILE A 215 -3.26 17.73 12.67
N VAL A 216 -2.33 16.81 12.58
CA VAL A 216 -1.06 16.83 13.34
C VAL A 216 0.13 16.67 12.39
N ASP A 217 1.24 17.30 12.73
CA ASP A 217 2.48 17.36 11.95
C ASP A 217 3.71 16.84 12.72
N GLU A 218 3.52 16.44 13.97
CA GLU A 218 4.58 15.96 14.83
C GLU A 218 4.18 14.68 15.58
N ARG A 219 5.16 13.81 15.85
CA ARG A 219 5.08 12.57 16.62
C ARG A 219 4.36 12.74 17.96
N ASP A 220 4.71 13.78 18.72
CA ASP A 220 4.16 14.00 20.05
C ASP A 220 2.67 14.38 20.03
N ALA A 221 2.25 15.17 19.04
CA ALA A 221 0.85 15.50 18.82
C ALA A 221 0.04 14.25 18.41
N MET A 222 0.57 13.44 17.49
CA MET A 222 -0.03 12.15 17.11
C MET A 222 -0.19 11.23 18.32
N THR A 223 0.83 11.11 19.15
CA THR A 223 0.83 10.19 20.31
C THR A 223 -0.24 10.58 21.33
N LYS A 224 -0.46 11.87 21.56
CA LYS A 224 -1.44 12.40 22.52
C LYS A 224 -2.89 12.36 22.03
N PHE A 225 -3.11 12.18 20.73
CA PHE A 225 -4.45 12.17 20.17
C PHE A 225 -5.25 10.94 20.62
N THR A 226 -6.52 11.14 21.02
CA THR A 226 -7.44 10.09 21.52
C THR A 226 -8.79 10.08 20.79
N GLY A 227 -8.96 10.94 19.77
CA GLY A 227 -10.20 11.01 18.97
C GLY A 227 -10.36 9.88 17.97
N LYS A 228 -11.25 10.06 16.99
CA LYS A 228 -11.60 9.04 15.98
C LYS A 228 -11.17 9.39 14.56
N LYS A 229 -10.93 10.68 14.25
CA LYS A 229 -10.60 11.16 12.91
C LYS A 229 -9.28 11.92 12.97
N LEU A 230 -8.24 11.38 12.36
CA LEU A 230 -6.88 11.91 12.42
C LEU A 230 -6.21 11.91 11.04
N TRP A 231 -5.66 13.06 10.65
CA TRP A 231 -4.67 13.15 9.59
C TRP A 231 -3.34 13.62 10.16
N GLY A 232 -2.31 12.77 10.10
CA GLY A 232 -0.92 13.11 10.44
C GLY A 232 -0.12 13.36 9.15
N LEU A 233 0.40 14.56 9.00
CA LEU A 233 1.15 15.02 7.83
C LEU A 233 2.55 15.44 8.28
N PHE A 234 3.46 14.45 8.42
CA PHE A 234 4.74 14.62 9.14
C PHE A 234 5.86 15.21 8.27
N ALA A 235 5.64 15.31 6.97
CA ALA A 235 6.57 15.92 6.01
C ALA A 235 5.81 16.61 4.88
N PRO A 236 6.37 17.69 4.27
CA PRO A 236 5.76 18.32 3.11
C PRO A 236 5.61 17.37 1.91
N ASP A 237 6.56 16.44 1.72
CA ASP A 237 6.57 15.36 0.72
C ASP A 237 6.65 14.01 1.43
N ALA A 238 7.56 13.12 1.02
CA ALA A 238 7.81 11.88 1.74
C ALA A 238 8.58 12.10 3.04
N MET A 239 8.36 11.21 4.00
CA MET A 239 9.11 11.15 5.26
C MET A 239 10.56 10.73 5.03
N ALA A 240 11.42 10.94 6.00
CA ALA A 240 12.81 10.51 5.98
C ALA A 240 12.94 8.97 5.98
N TYR A 241 14.08 8.44 5.49
CA TYR A 241 14.45 7.05 5.78
C TYR A 241 14.55 6.84 7.30
N ASP A 242 14.23 5.66 7.80
CA ASP A 242 14.15 5.44 9.25
C ASP A 242 15.48 5.72 9.98
N ILE A 243 16.62 5.39 9.35
CA ILE A 243 17.96 5.69 9.88
C ILE A 243 18.22 7.20 9.92
N ASP A 244 17.82 7.95 8.91
CA ASP A 244 17.97 9.39 8.84
C ASP A 244 17.01 10.12 9.79
N ARG A 245 15.80 9.59 9.94
CA ARG A 245 14.73 10.14 10.79
C ARG A 245 15.20 10.39 12.20
N GLN A 246 15.94 9.45 12.78
CA GLN A 246 16.40 9.55 14.17
C GLN A 246 17.32 10.75 14.42
N GLN A 247 18.12 11.14 13.43
CA GLN A 247 19.09 12.21 13.55
C GLN A 247 18.62 13.52 12.92
N LEU A 248 17.95 13.46 11.77
CA LEU A 248 17.65 14.61 10.93
C LEU A 248 16.18 15.03 10.96
N ALA A 249 15.27 14.13 11.36
CA ALA A 249 13.84 14.39 11.45
C ALA A 249 13.20 13.78 12.71
N PRO A 250 13.70 14.07 13.94
CA PRO A 250 13.27 13.41 15.18
C PRO A 250 11.82 13.68 15.57
N LYS A 251 11.17 14.65 14.93
CA LYS A 251 9.74 14.94 15.09
C LYS A 251 8.84 14.03 14.27
N GLU A 252 9.35 13.39 13.24
CA GLU A 252 8.62 12.39 12.46
C GLU A 252 8.46 11.09 13.27
N PRO A 253 7.26 10.49 13.34
CA PRO A 253 7.07 9.18 13.96
C PRO A 253 7.69 8.06 13.10
N SER A 254 8.05 6.95 13.73
CA SER A 254 8.41 5.73 13.02
C SER A 254 7.18 5.05 12.41
N LEU A 255 7.39 4.16 11.43
CA LEU A 255 6.31 3.37 10.83
C LEU A 255 5.56 2.53 11.87
N ALA A 256 6.28 1.95 12.84
CA ALA A 256 5.67 1.18 13.94
C ALA A 256 4.81 2.06 14.86
N GLU A 257 5.23 3.28 15.18
CA GLU A 257 4.43 4.23 15.98
C GLU A 257 3.17 4.67 15.24
N MET A 258 3.26 4.94 13.94
CA MET A 258 2.09 5.26 13.10
C MET A 258 1.13 4.07 13.03
N THR A 259 1.65 2.86 12.81
CA THR A 259 0.85 1.63 12.78
C THR A 259 0.12 1.40 14.10
N ASN A 260 0.81 1.55 15.23
CA ASN A 260 0.20 1.41 16.55
C ASN A 260 -0.90 2.45 16.79
N LYS A 261 -0.66 3.72 16.44
CA LYS A 261 -1.66 4.78 16.61
C LYS A 261 -2.87 4.56 15.70
N ALA A 262 -2.68 4.13 14.47
CA ALA A 262 -3.79 3.78 13.58
C ALA A 262 -4.64 2.64 14.16
N ILE A 263 -4.01 1.56 14.63
CA ILE A 263 -4.72 0.44 15.27
C ILE A 263 -5.48 0.92 16.52
N GLU A 264 -4.86 1.73 17.37
CA GLU A 264 -5.48 2.28 18.59
C GLU A 264 -6.79 3.04 18.27
N ILE A 265 -6.77 3.88 17.23
CA ILE A 265 -7.95 4.66 16.84
C ILE A 265 -9.00 3.76 16.17
N LEU A 266 -8.60 2.96 15.19
CA LEU A 266 -9.51 2.17 14.37
C LEU A 266 -10.20 1.06 15.16
N SER A 267 -9.53 0.46 16.13
CA SER A 267 -10.07 -0.60 17.00
C SER A 267 -11.21 -0.13 17.92
N GLN A 268 -11.43 1.19 18.04
CA GLN A 268 -12.59 1.73 18.74
C GLN A 268 -13.92 1.47 17.99
N ASN A 269 -13.86 1.11 16.71
CA ASN A 269 -15.06 0.73 15.94
C ASN A 269 -15.47 -0.72 16.24
N LYS A 270 -16.65 -0.91 16.80
CA LYS A 270 -17.20 -2.24 17.18
C LYS A 270 -17.41 -3.17 15.97
N ASN A 271 -17.60 -2.61 14.78
CA ASN A 271 -17.75 -3.36 13.54
C ASN A 271 -16.39 -3.85 12.99
N GLY A 272 -15.28 -3.44 13.60
CA GLY A 272 -13.92 -3.71 13.14
C GLY A 272 -13.41 -2.67 12.15
N PHE A 273 -12.24 -2.97 11.52
CA PHE A 273 -11.55 -2.00 10.67
C PHE A 273 -10.78 -2.67 9.53
N PHE A 274 -10.43 -1.84 8.55
CA PHE A 274 -9.42 -2.08 7.53
C PHE A 274 -8.28 -1.09 7.69
N LEU A 275 -7.03 -1.58 7.69
CA LEU A 275 -5.82 -0.76 7.75
C LEU A 275 -4.83 -1.21 6.69
N PHE A 276 -4.35 -0.27 5.88
CA PHE A 276 -3.21 -0.46 5.00
C PHE A 276 -2.00 0.30 5.53
N VAL A 277 -0.84 -0.37 5.56
CA VAL A 277 0.45 0.15 6.05
C VAL A 277 1.52 -0.09 4.99
N GLU A 278 2.24 0.95 4.60
CA GLU A 278 3.30 0.88 3.59
C GLU A 278 4.65 1.33 4.14
N ALA A 279 5.66 0.46 3.98
CA ALA A 279 7.07 0.83 4.08
C ALA A 279 7.59 1.21 2.68
N SER A 280 7.44 2.46 2.31
CA SER A 280 7.63 2.94 0.93
C SER A 280 9.09 3.11 0.53
N LYS A 281 9.99 3.34 1.49
CA LYS A 281 11.37 3.81 1.20
C LYS A 281 12.34 2.68 0.83
N VAL A 282 11.99 1.41 1.01
CA VAL A 282 12.82 0.27 0.57
C VAL A 282 12.98 0.29 -0.94
N ASP A 283 11.92 0.60 -1.68
CA ASP A 283 11.94 0.76 -3.12
C ASP A 283 12.93 1.85 -3.58
N TRP A 284 12.83 3.03 -2.97
CA TRP A 284 13.70 4.16 -3.32
C TRP A 284 15.18 3.88 -3.02
N ALA A 285 15.47 3.20 -1.91
CA ALA A 285 16.82 2.74 -1.59
C ALA A 285 17.32 1.71 -2.63
N SER A 286 16.45 0.81 -3.08
CA SER A 286 16.78 -0.19 -4.10
C SER A 286 17.03 0.44 -5.47
N HIS A 287 16.26 1.45 -5.89
CA HIS A 287 16.53 2.26 -7.07
C HIS A 287 17.88 2.97 -7.00
N ALA A 288 18.30 3.36 -5.82
CA ALA A 288 19.62 3.95 -5.57
C ALA A 288 20.74 2.90 -5.40
N ASN A 289 20.43 1.61 -5.43
CA ASN A 289 21.33 0.53 -5.04
C ASN A 289 22.02 0.79 -3.69
N ASP A 290 21.25 1.37 -2.75
CA ASP A 290 21.69 1.73 -1.41
C ASP A 290 21.31 0.66 -0.38
N PRO A 291 22.25 -0.17 0.07
CA PRO A 291 21.96 -1.21 1.04
C PRO A 291 21.68 -0.68 2.45
N THR A 292 22.12 0.56 2.77
CA THR A 292 21.85 1.19 4.08
C THR A 292 20.37 1.51 4.22
N GLY A 293 19.81 2.22 3.24
CA GLY A 293 18.39 2.52 3.20
C GLY A 293 17.53 1.25 3.16
N VAL A 294 17.92 0.26 2.34
CA VAL A 294 17.23 -1.05 2.29
C VAL A 294 17.17 -1.69 3.67
N VAL A 295 18.31 -1.87 4.33
CA VAL A 295 18.35 -2.55 5.64
C VAL A 295 17.56 -1.78 6.69
N SER A 296 17.72 -0.46 6.74
CA SER A 296 17.02 0.41 7.69
C SER A 296 15.50 0.29 7.56
N ASP A 297 14.99 0.43 6.35
CA ASP A 297 13.55 0.52 6.14
C ASP A 297 12.87 -0.87 6.11
N VAL A 298 13.59 -1.96 5.76
CA VAL A 298 13.10 -3.32 6.01
C VAL A 298 13.01 -3.62 7.52
N LEU A 299 13.92 -3.12 8.34
CA LEU A 299 13.83 -3.28 9.80
C LEU A 299 12.71 -2.43 10.40
N ALA A 300 12.46 -1.23 9.87
CA ALA A 300 11.31 -0.41 10.24
C ALA A 300 9.98 -1.10 9.86
N TYR A 301 9.94 -1.73 8.70
CA TYR A 301 8.81 -2.58 8.27
C TYR A 301 8.59 -3.76 9.22
N ASP A 302 9.65 -4.50 9.56
CA ASP A 302 9.58 -5.62 10.50
C ASP A 302 9.03 -5.20 11.87
N ALA A 303 9.40 -4.02 12.36
CA ALA A 303 8.86 -3.46 13.60
C ALA A 303 7.36 -3.12 13.50
N ALA A 304 6.90 -2.62 12.35
CA ALA A 304 5.47 -2.39 12.11
C ALA A 304 4.69 -3.71 12.00
N VAL A 305 5.27 -4.74 11.37
CA VAL A 305 4.70 -6.10 11.35
C VAL A 305 4.58 -6.65 12.76
N GLN A 306 5.62 -6.52 13.60
CA GLN A 306 5.55 -6.93 15.01
C GLN A 306 4.39 -6.25 15.74
N THR A 307 4.22 -4.93 15.54
CA THR A 307 3.12 -4.16 16.15
C THR A 307 1.75 -4.70 15.75
N ALA A 308 1.55 -5.00 14.46
CA ALA A 308 0.32 -5.58 13.96
C ALA A 308 0.08 -7.00 14.50
N LEU A 309 1.11 -7.83 14.61
CA LEU A 309 1.04 -9.18 15.15
C LEU A 309 0.71 -9.17 16.64
N ASP A 310 1.30 -8.28 17.43
CA ASP A 310 1.00 -8.17 18.87
C ASP A 310 -0.46 -7.83 19.11
N PHE A 311 -1.02 -6.92 18.30
CA PHE A 311 -2.45 -6.64 18.33
C PHE A 311 -3.27 -7.86 17.89
N ALA A 312 -2.95 -8.48 16.76
CA ALA A 312 -3.71 -9.60 16.21
C ALA A 312 -3.71 -10.83 17.13
N LYS A 313 -2.56 -11.15 17.75
CA LYS A 313 -2.43 -12.24 18.74
C LYS A 313 -3.31 -11.99 19.97
N LYS A 314 -3.42 -10.75 20.42
CA LYS A 314 -4.27 -10.36 21.56
C LYS A 314 -5.77 -10.31 21.22
N ASP A 315 -6.11 -9.79 20.03
CA ASP A 315 -7.49 -9.58 19.57
C ASP A 315 -8.16 -10.89 19.15
N GLY A 316 -7.45 -11.79 18.47
CA GLY A 316 -7.95 -13.09 17.99
C GLY A 316 -8.94 -13.03 16.82
N HIS A 317 -9.32 -11.84 16.35
CA HIS A 317 -10.27 -11.58 15.25
C HIS A 317 -9.66 -10.79 14.09
N THR A 318 -8.34 -10.65 14.07
CA THR A 318 -7.58 -9.86 13.08
C THR A 318 -6.84 -10.77 12.11
N LEU A 319 -7.06 -10.55 10.82
CA LEU A 319 -6.26 -11.11 9.74
C LEU A 319 -5.15 -10.11 9.39
N VAL A 320 -3.90 -10.54 9.50
CA VAL A 320 -2.70 -9.79 9.05
C VAL A 320 -2.19 -10.42 7.76
N LEU A 321 -1.99 -9.60 6.73
CA LEU A 321 -1.36 -9.98 5.46
C LEU A 321 -0.15 -9.09 5.26
N ALA A 322 1.02 -9.69 4.93
CA ALA A 322 2.23 -8.94 4.68
C ALA A 322 2.92 -9.46 3.40
N PHE A 323 3.37 -8.54 2.53
CA PHE A 323 3.96 -8.87 1.24
C PHE A 323 4.69 -7.65 0.65
N ALA A 324 5.34 -7.84 -0.50
CA ALA A 324 5.84 -6.74 -1.33
C ALA A 324 5.05 -6.66 -2.64
N ASP A 325 4.98 -5.48 -3.23
CA ASP A 325 4.28 -5.22 -4.49
C ASP A 325 5.07 -5.66 -5.72
N HIS A 326 6.39 -5.51 -5.70
CA HIS A 326 7.37 -6.01 -6.68
C HIS A 326 8.74 -6.14 -6.05
N GLY A 327 9.68 -6.78 -6.74
CA GLY A 327 11.09 -6.69 -6.42
C GLY A 327 11.72 -5.43 -7.03
N ASN A 328 12.88 -5.00 -6.51
CA ASN A 328 13.62 -3.88 -7.07
C ASN A 328 15.13 -4.10 -6.96
N GLY A 329 15.89 -3.55 -7.91
CA GLY A 329 17.34 -3.59 -7.94
C GLY A 329 17.94 -4.95 -8.32
N GLY A 330 17.18 -6.04 -8.23
CA GLY A 330 17.70 -7.40 -8.39
C GLY A 330 18.88 -7.66 -7.46
N MET A 331 18.73 -7.30 -6.16
CA MET A 331 19.74 -7.37 -5.13
C MET A 331 20.24 -8.79 -4.88
N SER A 332 21.54 -8.98 -4.70
CA SER A 332 22.15 -10.25 -4.32
C SER A 332 23.16 -10.09 -3.20
N ILE A 333 23.24 -11.10 -2.30
CA ILE A 333 24.36 -11.28 -1.40
C ILE A 333 25.42 -12.04 -2.19
N GLY A 334 26.59 -11.44 -2.36
CA GLY A 334 27.60 -11.83 -3.34
C GLY A 334 27.50 -10.97 -4.60
N SER A 335 28.65 -10.71 -5.17
CA SER A 335 28.80 -9.95 -6.40
C SER A 335 29.86 -10.61 -7.28
N LYS A 336 30.13 -10.08 -8.48
CA LYS A 336 31.19 -10.57 -9.34
C LYS A 336 32.56 -10.64 -8.62
N ALA A 337 32.78 -9.82 -7.63
CA ALA A 337 34.01 -9.84 -6.81
C ALA A 337 34.15 -11.11 -5.95
N THR A 338 33.05 -11.80 -5.71
CA THR A 338 33.03 -13.04 -4.87
C THR A 338 33.00 -14.33 -5.69
N ASP A 339 33.00 -14.30 -7.03
CA ASP A 339 32.87 -15.47 -7.89
C ASP A 339 33.85 -16.60 -7.55
N ALA A 340 35.11 -16.26 -7.22
CA ALA A 340 36.14 -17.23 -6.89
C ALA A 340 36.23 -17.57 -5.38
N THR A 341 35.53 -16.82 -4.51
CA THR A 341 35.69 -16.88 -3.05
C THR A 341 34.42 -17.08 -2.27
N TYR A 342 33.27 -17.22 -2.95
CA TYR A 342 31.93 -17.24 -2.32
C TYR A 342 31.82 -18.22 -1.13
N SER A 343 32.39 -19.41 -1.21
CA SER A 343 32.34 -20.43 -0.15
C SER A 343 33.24 -20.13 1.05
N LYS A 344 34.08 -19.11 0.97
CA LYS A 344 35.04 -18.71 2.00
C LYS A 344 34.84 -17.26 2.45
N THR A 345 33.86 -16.56 1.89
CA THR A 345 33.58 -15.18 2.24
C THR A 345 32.91 -15.12 3.63
N PRO A 346 33.53 -14.46 4.60
CA PRO A 346 32.98 -14.39 5.97
C PRO A 346 31.82 -13.40 6.02
N VAL A 347 30.92 -13.59 6.99
CA VAL A 347 29.73 -12.71 7.17
C VAL A 347 30.13 -11.26 7.48
N GLU A 348 31.28 -11.06 8.09
CA GLU A 348 31.83 -9.73 8.42
C GLU A 348 32.09 -8.90 7.16
N ALA A 349 32.47 -9.53 6.04
CA ALA A 349 32.65 -8.84 4.76
C ALA A 349 31.36 -8.19 4.25
N LEU A 350 30.20 -8.75 4.61
CA LEU A 350 28.90 -8.18 4.36
C LEU A 350 28.53 -7.11 5.40
N LEU A 351 28.65 -7.44 6.68
CA LEU A 351 28.02 -6.68 7.76
C LEU A 351 28.86 -5.50 8.26
N GLN A 352 30.20 -5.59 8.27
CA GLN A 352 31.03 -4.52 8.83
C GLN A 352 30.88 -3.18 8.10
N PRO A 353 30.90 -3.12 6.74
CA PRO A 353 30.67 -1.86 6.05
C PRO A 353 29.27 -1.30 6.31
N LEU A 354 28.23 -2.17 6.31
CA LEU A 354 26.85 -1.75 6.56
C LEU A 354 26.66 -1.17 7.97
N LYS A 355 27.27 -1.79 9.00
CA LYS A 355 27.15 -1.34 10.40
C LYS A 355 27.86 -0.02 10.68
N LYS A 356 28.76 0.41 9.83
CA LYS A 356 29.41 1.72 9.93
C LYS A 356 28.58 2.85 9.32
N ALA A 357 27.67 2.52 8.39
CA ALA A 357 26.78 3.50 7.79
C ALA A 357 25.65 3.86 8.78
N VAL A 358 25.53 5.15 9.11
CA VAL A 358 24.57 5.68 10.09
C VAL A 358 23.64 6.76 9.49
N LEU A 359 23.79 7.08 8.22
CA LEU A 359 22.87 7.86 7.39
C LEU A 359 22.78 7.24 6.00
N THR A 360 21.70 7.52 5.27
CA THR A 360 21.65 7.27 3.83
C THR A 360 22.41 8.34 3.06
N GLY A 361 22.63 8.15 1.75
CA GLY A 361 23.15 9.22 0.90
C GLY A 361 22.24 10.45 0.86
N GLU A 362 20.90 10.29 1.02
CA GLU A 362 19.98 11.42 1.19
C GLU A 362 20.26 12.18 2.48
N GLY A 363 20.50 11.46 3.58
CA GLY A 363 20.88 12.06 4.86
C GLY A 363 22.22 12.81 4.78
N VAL A 364 23.24 12.21 4.14
CA VAL A 364 24.53 12.88 3.89
C VAL A 364 24.35 14.13 3.03
N GLU A 365 23.49 14.10 2.02
CA GLU A 365 23.20 15.28 1.18
C GLU A 365 22.67 16.45 2.01
N LYS A 366 21.79 16.17 2.97
CA LYS A 366 21.27 17.20 3.90
C LYS A 366 22.36 17.80 4.78
N VAL A 367 23.27 16.96 5.30
CA VAL A 367 24.40 17.41 6.14
C VAL A 367 25.43 18.15 5.32
N LEU A 368 25.74 17.68 4.11
CA LEU A 368 26.69 18.29 3.17
C LEU A 368 26.24 19.69 2.75
N ASN A 369 24.92 19.90 2.65
CA ASN A 369 24.28 21.20 2.37
C ASN A 369 24.95 21.98 1.20
N GLY A 370 25.29 21.25 0.12
CA GLY A 370 25.90 21.82 -1.07
C GLY A 370 27.41 22.12 -0.96
N ASN A 371 28.06 21.78 0.15
CA ASN A 371 29.52 21.90 0.26
C ASN A 371 30.20 20.83 -0.61
N GLN A 372 31.09 21.26 -1.52
CA GLN A 372 31.80 20.38 -2.46
C GLN A 372 33.28 20.26 -2.17
N GLU A 373 33.75 20.76 -1.03
CA GLU A 373 35.17 20.68 -0.66
C GLU A 373 35.57 19.23 -0.37
N VAL A 374 36.67 18.79 -0.94
CA VAL A 374 37.22 17.43 -0.83
C VAL A 374 37.41 17.02 0.63
N ILE A 375 37.90 17.94 1.48
CA ILE A 375 38.13 17.66 2.89
C ILE A 375 36.84 17.39 3.63
N THR A 376 35.78 18.16 3.36
CA THR A 376 34.45 17.98 3.94
C THR A 376 33.84 16.67 3.49
N ILE A 377 33.89 16.34 2.19
CA ILE A 377 33.40 15.06 1.65
C ILE A 377 34.09 13.89 2.34
N ARG A 378 35.43 13.89 2.42
CA ARG A 378 36.18 12.81 3.09
C ARG A 378 35.80 12.68 4.56
N GLN A 379 35.65 13.78 5.28
CA GLN A 379 35.27 13.80 6.67
C GLN A 379 33.88 13.19 6.86
N LEU A 380 32.87 13.61 6.10
CA LEU A 380 31.51 13.10 6.21
C LEU A 380 31.41 11.62 5.82
N MET A 381 32.14 11.18 4.79
CA MET A 381 32.14 9.78 4.38
C MET A 381 32.84 8.88 5.39
N SER A 382 33.90 9.37 6.05
CA SER A 382 34.52 8.68 7.18
C SER A 382 33.56 8.58 8.38
N GLU A 383 32.92 9.69 8.73
CA GLU A 383 32.04 9.80 9.92
C GLU A 383 30.74 9.01 9.74
N TYR A 384 30.05 9.16 8.61
CA TYR A 384 28.70 8.62 8.41
C TYR A 384 28.67 7.27 7.68
N TYR A 385 29.74 6.87 7.00
CA TYR A 385 29.84 5.60 6.27
C TYR A 385 31.04 4.74 6.67
N GLY A 386 31.98 5.29 7.46
CA GLY A 386 33.25 4.63 7.77
C GLY A 386 34.07 4.32 6.52
N ILE A 387 33.96 5.16 5.49
CA ILE A 387 34.72 5.07 4.24
C ILE A 387 35.90 6.04 4.31
N ASP A 388 37.08 5.50 4.62
CA ASP A 388 38.33 6.28 4.72
C ASP A 388 39.17 6.25 3.44
N ASP A 389 38.83 5.33 2.52
CA ASP A 389 39.56 4.99 1.30
C ASP A 389 38.90 5.51 0.02
N LEU A 390 38.22 6.66 0.08
CA LEU A 390 37.60 7.26 -1.12
C LEU A 390 38.62 7.47 -2.22
N THR A 391 38.33 6.94 -3.40
CA THR A 391 39.11 7.19 -4.62
C THR A 391 38.84 8.60 -5.14
N ALA A 392 39.72 9.07 -6.04
CA ALA A 392 39.51 10.36 -6.70
C ALA A 392 38.19 10.38 -7.51
N ASP A 393 37.90 9.28 -8.22
CA ASP A 393 36.65 9.16 -9.01
C ASP A 393 35.39 9.19 -8.15
N GLU A 394 35.41 8.54 -6.96
CA GLU A 394 34.28 8.59 -6.00
C GLU A 394 34.06 10.01 -5.47
N ILE A 395 35.12 10.75 -5.17
CA ILE A 395 35.03 12.16 -4.75
C ILE A 395 34.42 13.02 -5.86
N ILE A 396 34.92 12.88 -7.10
CA ILE A 396 34.38 13.59 -8.26
C ILE A 396 32.90 13.23 -8.49
N ALA A 397 32.52 11.98 -8.32
CA ALA A 397 31.11 11.55 -8.44
C ALA A 397 30.22 12.23 -7.38
N ILE A 398 30.67 12.33 -6.13
CA ILE A 398 29.96 13.05 -5.07
C ILE A 398 29.83 14.53 -5.39
N GLN A 399 30.92 15.18 -5.81
CA GLN A 399 30.95 16.61 -6.19
C GLN A 399 30.00 16.95 -7.33
N ASN A 400 29.85 16.04 -8.30
CA ASN A 400 29.00 16.21 -9.48
C ASN A 400 27.58 15.68 -9.31
N ALA A 401 27.22 15.13 -8.15
CA ALA A 401 25.87 14.62 -7.89
C ALA A 401 24.83 15.75 -8.03
N LYS A 402 23.76 15.46 -8.73
CA LYS A 402 22.63 16.39 -8.82
C LYS A 402 21.92 16.42 -7.47
N LYS A 403 21.30 17.55 -7.14
CA LYS A 403 20.47 17.69 -5.95
C LYS A 403 19.41 16.58 -5.91
N GLY A 404 19.30 15.87 -4.79
CA GLY A 404 18.40 14.76 -4.60
C GLY A 404 18.89 13.42 -5.16
N SER A 405 20.13 13.33 -5.66
CA SER A 405 20.65 12.09 -6.24
C SER A 405 21.86 11.50 -5.53
N LEU A 406 22.26 12.05 -4.39
CA LEU A 406 23.48 11.60 -3.72
C LEU A 406 23.35 10.16 -3.20
N ASN A 407 22.13 9.72 -2.89
CA ASN A 407 21.88 8.34 -2.50
C ASN A 407 22.28 7.34 -3.61
N ALA A 408 21.94 7.63 -4.87
CA ALA A 408 22.31 6.81 -6.02
C ALA A 408 23.82 6.87 -6.36
N VAL A 409 24.57 7.80 -5.78
CA VAL A 409 26.02 7.90 -5.92
C VAL A 409 26.74 7.13 -4.81
N ILE A 410 26.32 7.30 -3.56
CA ILE A 410 26.98 6.69 -2.39
C ILE A 410 26.56 5.22 -2.20
N GLY A 411 25.31 4.86 -2.46
CA GLY A 411 24.81 3.49 -2.30
C GLY A 411 25.67 2.43 -3.01
N PRO A 412 26.00 2.59 -4.30
CA PRO A 412 26.93 1.69 -5.01
C PRO A 412 28.33 1.62 -4.43
N MET A 413 28.84 2.71 -3.82
CA MET A 413 30.18 2.71 -3.18
C MET A 413 30.18 1.80 -1.96
N LEU A 414 29.12 1.85 -1.14
CA LEU A 414 28.95 0.96 0.01
C LEU A 414 28.68 -0.48 -0.43
N SER A 415 27.80 -0.67 -1.43
CA SER A 415 27.50 -1.99 -1.99
C SER A 415 28.76 -2.73 -2.45
N LYS A 416 29.68 -2.04 -3.11
CA LYS A 416 30.97 -2.60 -3.51
C LYS A 416 31.83 -3.05 -2.31
N ARG A 417 31.81 -2.28 -1.22
CA ARG A 417 32.57 -2.59 0.01
C ARG A 417 31.92 -3.67 0.88
N SER A 418 30.63 -3.91 0.69
CA SER A 418 29.83 -4.91 1.43
C SER A 418 29.45 -6.13 0.59
N ILE A 419 30.17 -6.39 -0.51
CA ILE A 419 29.98 -7.56 -1.39
C ILE A 419 28.54 -7.74 -1.91
N ILE A 420 27.75 -6.68 -1.95
CA ILE A 420 26.38 -6.69 -2.45
C ILE A 420 26.39 -6.49 -3.96
N GLY A 421 25.63 -7.28 -4.68
CA GLY A 421 25.41 -7.17 -6.11
C GLY A 421 24.03 -6.61 -6.41
N TRP A 422 23.94 -5.89 -7.54
CA TRP A 422 22.70 -5.38 -8.11
C TRP A 422 22.65 -5.66 -9.59
N THR A 423 21.50 -6.08 -10.09
CA THR A 423 21.33 -6.37 -11.52
C THR A 423 20.86 -5.13 -12.30
N THR A 424 20.10 -4.25 -11.63
CA THR A 424 19.46 -3.09 -12.24
C THR A 424 19.29 -1.98 -11.20
N THR A 425 18.85 -0.80 -11.64
CA THR A 425 18.32 0.27 -10.79
C THR A 425 16.80 0.39 -10.91
N GLY A 426 16.15 -0.60 -11.52
CA GLY A 426 14.70 -0.67 -11.71
C GLY A 426 14.12 -1.92 -11.08
N HIS A 427 12.82 -2.13 -11.29
CA HIS A 427 12.10 -3.25 -10.73
C HIS A 427 12.55 -4.59 -11.33
N SER A 428 12.28 -5.66 -10.63
CA SER A 428 12.52 -7.04 -11.04
C SER A 428 11.24 -7.88 -10.93
N GLY A 429 11.12 -8.91 -11.77
CA GLY A 429 9.86 -9.62 -12.02
C GLY A 429 9.75 -11.00 -11.35
N GLU A 430 10.43 -11.23 -10.24
CA GLU A 430 10.36 -12.46 -9.47
C GLU A 430 9.06 -12.59 -8.67
N ASP A 431 8.65 -13.83 -8.36
CA ASP A 431 7.63 -14.12 -7.33
C ASP A 431 8.19 -13.74 -5.96
N LEU A 432 7.35 -13.16 -5.10
CA LEU A 432 7.77 -12.61 -3.81
C LEU A 432 7.25 -13.44 -2.64
N PHE A 433 7.81 -13.28 -1.46
CA PHE A 433 7.31 -13.90 -0.25
C PHE A 433 5.94 -13.34 0.13
N PHE A 434 5.08 -14.24 0.63
CA PHE A 434 3.79 -13.91 1.19
C PHE A 434 3.69 -14.39 2.63
N TYR A 435 3.29 -13.51 3.49
CA TYR A 435 3.21 -13.71 4.93
C TYR A 435 1.78 -13.48 5.42
N ALA A 436 1.28 -14.30 6.32
CA ALA A 436 -0.06 -14.13 6.85
C ALA A 436 -0.21 -14.71 8.26
N TYR A 437 -1.05 -14.06 9.07
CA TYR A 437 -1.42 -14.51 10.41
C TYR A 437 -2.90 -14.23 10.68
N GLY A 438 -3.54 -15.10 11.44
CA GLY A 438 -4.92 -14.93 11.89
C GLY A 438 -5.90 -15.95 11.29
N PRO A 439 -7.20 -15.83 11.59
CA PRO A 439 -8.18 -16.81 11.15
C PRO A 439 -8.31 -16.88 9.63
N ASN A 440 -8.37 -18.11 9.08
CA ASN A 440 -8.57 -18.39 7.66
C ASN A 440 -7.53 -17.75 6.71
N HIS A 441 -6.29 -17.49 7.18
CA HIS A 441 -5.24 -16.94 6.34
C HIS A 441 -4.93 -17.89 5.17
N PRO A 442 -4.63 -17.34 3.97
CA PRO A 442 -4.28 -18.13 2.80
C PRO A 442 -2.87 -18.72 2.92
N VAL A 443 -2.60 -19.78 2.18
CA VAL A 443 -1.28 -20.42 2.08
C VAL A 443 -0.97 -20.76 0.62
N GLY A 444 0.32 -20.89 0.28
CA GLY A 444 0.77 -21.25 -1.06
C GLY A 444 1.08 -20.05 -1.95
N LEU A 445 1.13 -20.27 -3.26
CA LEU A 445 1.42 -19.23 -4.25
C LEU A 445 0.11 -18.64 -4.76
N ILE A 446 -0.12 -17.36 -4.50
CA ILE A 446 -1.33 -16.63 -4.86
C ILE A 446 -1.05 -15.55 -5.92
N GLN A 447 -2.10 -15.01 -6.53
CA GLN A 447 -2.03 -13.80 -7.33
C GLN A 447 -2.20 -12.57 -6.44
N ASN A 448 -1.59 -11.44 -6.78
CA ASN A 448 -1.82 -10.20 -6.04
C ASN A 448 -3.31 -9.76 -6.07
N THR A 449 -4.07 -10.13 -7.11
CA THR A 449 -5.51 -9.91 -7.19
C THR A 449 -6.31 -10.70 -6.14
N ASP A 450 -5.79 -11.83 -5.67
CA ASP A 450 -6.48 -12.65 -4.65
C ASP A 450 -6.50 -11.94 -3.30
N ILE A 451 -5.54 -11.05 -3.01
CA ILE A 451 -5.43 -10.31 -1.75
C ILE A 451 -6.68 -9.45 -1.51
N ALA A 452 -7.20 -8.77 -2.54
CA ALA A 452 -8.45 -8.01 -2.43
C ALA A 452 -9.64 -8.93 -2.10
N GLN A 453 -9.77 -10.06 -2.78
CA GLN A 453 -10.87 -11.02 -2.57
C GLN A 453 -10.80 -11.65 -1.17
N ILE A 454 -9.60 -12.02 -0.72
CA ILE A 454 -9.36 -12.56 0.63
C ILE A 454 -9.78 -11.54 1.68
N SER A 455 -9.35 -10.28 1.52
CA SER A 455 -9.64 -9.19 2.45
C SER A 455 -11.13 -8.84 2.50
N ALA A 456 -11.79 -8.72 1.35
CA ALA A 456 -13.21 -8.44 1.25
C ALA A 456 -14.06 -9.56 1.90
N LYS A 457 -13.74 -10.83 1.59
CA LYS A 457 -14.39 -12.00 2.18
C LYS A 457 -14.19 -12.04 3.70
N ALA A 458 -12.97 -11.78 4.18
CA ALA A 458 -12.66 -11.74 5.61
C ALA A 458 -13.45 -10.66 6.35
N LEU A 459 -13.62 -9.48 5.73
CA LEU A 459 -14.40 -8.36 6.28
C LEU A 459 -15.91 -8.49 6.09
N GLY A 460 -16.37 -9.52 5.36
CA GLY A 460 -17.80 -9.87 5.22
C GLY A 460 -18.55 -9.08 4.16
N PHE A 461 -17.87 -8.60 3.10
CA PHE A 461 -18.51 -7.95 1.95
C PHE A 461 -17.99 -8.51 0.61
N ASP A 462 -18.67 -8.13 -0.47
CA ASP A 462 -18.37 -8.54 -1.85
C ASP A 462 -18.02 -7.31 -2.71
N LEU A 463 -16.88 -7.36 -3.41
CA LEU A 463 -16.39 -6.24 -4.22
C LEU A 463 -17.29 -5.95 -5.43
N LYS A 464 -17.96 -6.97 -6.00
CA LYS A 464 -18.89 -6.75 -7.11
C LYS A 464 -20.13 -5.98 -6.65
N GLN A 465 -20.69 -6.36 -5.49
CA GLN A 465 -21.81 -5.60 -4.90
C GLN A 465 -21.39 -4.19 -4.48
N THR A 466 -20.14 -4.01 -4.07
CA THR A 466 -19.55 -2.70 -3.80
C THR A 466 -19.48 -1.85 -5.08
N ASP A 467 -19.05 -2.43 -6.21
CA ASP A 467 -19.00 -1.77 -7.52
C ASP A 467 -20.40 -1.29 -7.96
N GLU A 468 -21.42 -2.14 -7.82
CA GLU A 468 -22.82 -1.82 -8.13
C GLU A 468 -23.39 -0.64 -7.31
N LYS A 469 -22.83 -0.41 -6.10
CA LYS A 469 -23.23 0.71 -5.23
C LYS A 469 -22.43 1.98 -5.47
N LEU A 470 -21.15 1.88 -5.79
CA LEU A 470 -20.24 3.04 -5.88
C LEU A 470 -20.06 3.56 -7.29
N PHE A 471 -20.16 2.71 -8.33
CA PHE A 471 -19.78 3.09 -9.68
C PHE A 471 -20.86 2.76 -10.73
N VAL A 472 -22.03 3.40 -10.58
CA VAL A 472 -23.05 3.36 -11.63
C VAL A 472 -22.78 4.41 -12.70
N GLU A 473 -22.99 4.09 -13.98
CA GLU A 473 -22.81 5.04 -15.07
C GLU A 473 -23.91 6.10 -15.02
N ALA A 474 -23.51 7.36 -14.84
CA ALA A 474 -24.40 8.50 -14.56
C ALA A 474 -25.43 8.75 -15.67
N GLY A 475 -25.01 8.68 -16.95
CA GLY A 475 -25.90 8.90 -18.09
C GLY A 475 -27.06 7.92 -18.12
N GLN A 476 -26.78 6.63 -17.93
CA GLN A 476 -27.81 5.58 -17.89
C GLN A 476 -28.68 5.70 -16.65
N ALA A 477 -28.07 5.90 -15.48
CA ALA A 477 -28.79 5.94 -14.21
C ALA A 477 -29.76 7.12 -14.12
N PHE A 478 -29.35 8.31 -14.55
CA PHE A 478 -30.22 9.48 -14.56
C PHE A 478 -31.25 9.45 -15.70
N LYS A 479 -30.91 8.90 -16.88
CA LYS A 479 -31.87 8.67 -17.95
C LYS A 479 -33.01 7.75 -17.52
N ALA A 480 -32.74 6.73 -16.71
CA ALA A 480 -33.74 5.80 -16.18
C ALA A 480 -34.81 6.49 -15.30
N ILE A 481 -34.51 7.66 -14.75
CA ILE A 481 -35.45 8.48 -13.98
C ILE A 481 -35.96 9.70 -14.73
N GLY A 482 -35.72 9.77 -16.06
CA GLY A 482 -36.16 10.83 -16.93
C GLY A 482 -35.38 12.15 -16.81
N ALA A 483 -34.15 12.10 -16.29
CA ALA A 483 -33.24 13.24 -16.24
C ALA A 483 -32.16 13.16 -17.34
N SER A 484 -31.62 14.28 -17.76
CA SER A 484 -30.46 14.40 -18.66
C SER A 484 -29.22 14.78 -17.87
N VAL A 485 -28.04 14.38 -18.37
CA VAL A 485 -26.74 14.76 -17.83
C VAL A 485 -25.88 15.46 -18.86
N SER A 486 -25.06 16.42 -18.43
CA SER A 486 -24.01 17.05 -19.22
C SER A 486 -22.82 17.37 -18.33
N LEU A 487 -21.61 17.25 -18.85
CA LEU A 487 -20.40 17.67 -18.14
C LEU A 487 -20.16 19.16 -18.40
N ASP A 488 -20.02 19.94 -17.34
CA ASP A 488 -19.49 21.29 -17.39
C ASP A 488 -17.99 21.21 -17.07
N ASP A 489 -17.18 21.44 -18.08
CA ASP A 489 -15.73 21.41 -18.07
C ASP A 489 -15.09 22.76 -18.44
N THR A 490 -15.86 23.85 -18.26
CA THR A 490 -15.38 25.23 -18.48
C THR A 490 -14.21 25.56 -17.54
N ASP A 491 -14.24 25.05 -16.33
CA ASP A 491 -13.09 24.99 -15.42
C ASP A 491 -12.52 23.55 -15.46
N GLN A 492 -11.33 23.39 -16.04
CA GLN A 492 -10.70 22.06 -16.21
C GLN A 492 -10.27 21.44 -14.88
N GLU A 493 -10.00 22.27 -13.87
CA GLU A 493 -9.58 21.82 -12.53
C GLU A 493 -10.81 21.47 -11.65
N ASN A 494 -11.97 22.06 -11.91
CA ASN A 494 -13.18 21.92 -11.09
C ASN A 494 -14.41 21.50 -11.94
N LYS A 495 -14.31 20.37 -12.62
CA LYS A 495 -15.38 19.85 -13.49
C LYS A 495 -16.61 19.45 -12.68
N VAL A 496 -17.80 19.70 -13.26
CA VAL A 496 -19.08 19.41 -12.59
C VAL A 496 -20.01 18.64 -13.53
N LEU A 497 -20.56 17.52 -13.09
CA LEU A 497 -21.65 16.85 -13.78
C LEU A 497 -22.97 17.58 -13.46
N ILE A 498 -23.64 18.07 -14.48
CA ILE A 498 -24.92 18.77 -14.38
C ILE A 498 -26.05 17.79 -14.71
N VAL A 499 -27.00 17.66 -13.81
CA VAL A 499 -28.20 16.82 -13.97
C VAL A 499 -29.42 17.73 -14.07
N LYS A 500 -30.30 17.55 -15.09
CA LYS A 500 -31.51 18.34 -15.30
C LYS A 500 -32.74 17.48 -15.53
N LYS A 501 -33.86 17.88 -14.92
CA LYS A 501 -35.21 17.33 -15.21
C LYS A 501 -36.26 18.43 -15.05
N GLY A 502 -36.81 18.93 -16.16
CA GLY A 502 -37.66 20.12 -16.16
C GLY A 502 -36.92 21.33 -15.57
N PHE A 503 -37.47 21.92 -14.51
CA PHE A 503 -36.87 23.08 -13.84
C PHE A 503 -35.87 22.68 -12.73
N LYS A 504 -35.71 21.39 -12.46
CA LYS A 504 -34.80 20.90 -11.41
C LYS A 504 -33.40 20.78 -11.94
N LYS A 505 -32.43 21.18 -11.10
CA LYS A 505 -30.98 21.06 -11.37
C LYS A 505 -30.28 20.43 -10.19
N ALA A 506 -29.40 19.47 -10.46
CA ALA A 506 -28.39 19.01 -9.51
C ALA A 506 -26.99 19.19 -10.11
N GLU A 507 -26.00 19.45 -9.24
CA GLU A 507 -24.59 19.63 -9.55
C GLU A 507 -23.80 18.61 -8.76
N ILE A 508 -22.95 17.84 -9.44
CA ILE A 508 -22.16 16.77 -8.85
C ILE A 508 -20.69 17.02 -9.24
N PRO A 509 -19.88 17.64 -8.36
CA PRO A 509 -18.46 17.88 -8.62
C PRO A 509 -17.71 16.55 -8.82
N ILE A 510 -16.83 16.52 -9.80
CA ILE A 510 -15.95 15.38 -10.05
C ILE A 510 -14.93 15.26 -8.90
N SER A 511 -14.44 14.08 -8.64
CA SER A 511 -13.48 13.74 -7.55
C SER A 511 -14.00 13.93 -6.13
N LYS A 512 -15.25 14.36 -5.93
CA LYS A 512 -15.85 14.64 -4.62
C LYS A 512 -17.03 13.71 -4.31
N ASN A 513 -17.36 13.60 -3.03
CA ASN A 513 -18.53 12.86 -2.54
C ASN A 513 -19.76 13.76 -2.31
N ILE A 514 -19.93 14.80 -3.12
CA ILE A 514 -20.96 15.81 -2.91
C ILE A 514 -21.92 15.84 -4.10
N ILE A 515 -23.22 15.92 -3.79
CA ILE A 515 -24.26 16.30 -4.75
C ILE A 515 -25.00 17.55 -4.22
N LYS A 516 -25.16 18.57 -5.06
CA LYS A 516 -25.89 19.79 -4.78
C LYS A 516 -27.23 19.77 -5.52
N ILE A 517 -28.33 19.71 -4.81
CA ILE A 517 -29.69 19.64 -5.39
C ILE A 517 -30.43 20.91 -5.03
N ASN A 518 -30.81 21.70 -6.04
CA ASN A 518 -31.50 22.99 -5.87
C ASN A 518 -30.79 23.91 -4.84
N GLY A 519 -29.45 23.94 -4.87
CA GLY A 519 -28.60 24.75 -4.00
C GLY A 519 -28.26 24.14 -2.64
N LYS A 520 -28.89 23.02 -2.23
CA LYS A 520 -28.57 22.32 -0.98
C LYS A 520 -27.60 21.17 -1.22
N SER A 521 -26.50 21.13 -0.46
CA SER A 521 -25.48 20.08 -0.55
C SER A 521 -25.84 18.87 0.30
N TYR A 522 -25.51 17.67 -0.23
CA TYR A 522 -25.61 16.38 0.45
C TYR A 522 -24.32 15.60 0.21
N GLU A 523 -23.84 14.90 1.24
CA GLU A 523 -22.72 13.97 1.11
C GLU A 523 -23.19 12.59 0.62
N MET A 524 -22.34 11.96 -0.19
CA MET A 524 -22.53 10.60 -0.70
C MET A 524 -21.49 9.65 -0.06
N ASN A 525 -21.75 8.35 -0.15
CA ASN A 525 -20.90 7.31 0.41
C ASN A 525 -19.72 6.88 -0.48
N GLY A 526 -19.45 7.60 -1.55
CA GLY A 526 -18.34 7.39 -2.47
C GLY A 526 -18.11 8.62 -3.34
N ILE A 527 -17.01 8.63 -4.07
CA ILE A 527 -16.57 9.73 -4.93
C ILE A 527 -17.05 9.59 -6.36
N VAL A 528 -17.02 10.69 -7.11
CA VAL A 528 -17.43 10.76 -8.53
C VAL A 528 -16.20 10.69 -9.43
N VAL A 529 -16.21 9.79 -10.42
CA VAL A 529 -15.03 9.50 -11.26
C VAL A 529 -15.37 9.58 -12.74
N ILE A 530 -14.49 10.19 -13.53
CA ILE A 530 -14.54 10.13 -14.99
C ILE A 530 -13.62 9.02 -15.49
N ALA A 531 -14.14 8.10 -16.31
CA ALA A 531 -13.34 7.13 -17.03
C ALA A 531 -12.68 7.81 -18.26
N PRO A 532 -11.36 7.98 -18.29
CA PRO A 532 -10.71 8.83 -19.30
C PRO A 532 -10.85 8.30 -20.73
N ARG A 533 -10.88 6.98 -20.92
CA ARG A 533 -10.99 6.36 -22.25
C ARG A 533 -12.38 6.54 -22.87
N THR A 534 -13.43 6.45 -22.05
CA THR A 534 -14.83 6.45 -22.53
C THR A 534 -15.53 7.78 -22.31
N GLY A 535 -14.98 8.69 -21.51
CA GLY A 535 -15.62 9.94 -21.08
C GLY A 535 -16.85 9.74 -20.17
N LYS A 536 -17.15 8.49 -19.79
CA LYS A 536 -18.27 8.18 -18.89
C LYS A 536 -17.98 8.66 -17.48
N VAL A 537 -19.02 9.21 -16.83
CA VAL A 537 -18.95 9.57 -15.41
C VAL A 537 -19.62 8.47 -14.61
N TYR A 538 -18.92 8.02 -13.56
CA TYR A 538 -19.40 7.04 -12.59
C TYR A 538 -19.66 7.71 -11.25
N ILE A 539 -20.81 7.38 -10.65
CA ILE A 539 -21.31 8.01 -9.42
C ILE A 539 -21.79 6.95 -8.43
N PRO A 540 -21.80 7.22 -7.13
CA PRO A 540 -22.51 6.38 -6.18
C PRO A 540 -24.01 6.29 -6.53
N GLN A 541 -24.61 5.10 -6.39
CA GLN A 541 -26.06 4.87 -6.56
C GLN A 541 -26.87 5.83 -5.70
N GLN A 542 -26.36 6.20 -4.54
CA GLN A 542 -26.96 7.19 -3.64
C GLN A 542 -27.22 8.55 -4.28
N ALA A 543 -26.41 8.98 -5.27
CA ALA A 543 -26.68 10.22 -6.01
C ALA A 543 -28.05 10.19 -6.71
N VAL A 544 -28.37 9.04 -7.33
CA VAL A 544 -29.66 8.83 -8.00
C VAL A 544 -30.81 8.76 -6.99
N GLU A 545 -30.59 8.14 -5.84
CA GLU A 545 -31.58 8.05 -4.76
C GLU A 545 -31.91 9.41 -4.16
N LEU A 546 -30.89 10.25 -3.90
CA LEU A 546 -31.05 11.63 -3.44
C LEU A 546 -31.80 12.49 -4.47
N ALA A 547 -31.48 12.34 -5.76
CA ALA A 547 -32.19 13.01 -6.81
C ALA A 547 -33.68 12.58 -6.89
N LYS A 548 -33.97 11.28 -6.82
CA LYS A 548 -35.34 10.75 -6.77
C LYS A 548 -36.12 11.32 -5.57
N ALA A 549 -35.51 11.32 -4.38
CA ALA A 549 -36.14 11.88 -3.17
C ALA A 549 -36.44 13.39 -3.31
N ALA A 550 -35.66 14.11 -4.12
CA ALA A 550 -35.91 15.50 -4.48
C ALA A 550 -36.90 15.67 -5.66
N GLY A 551 -37.47 14.55 -6.17
CA GLY A 551 -38.49 14.51 -7.22
C GLY A 551 -37.94 14.61 -8.65
N PHE A 552 -36.64 14.31 -8.89
CA PHE A 552 -36.12 14.07 -10.25
C PHE A 552 -36.73 12.84 -10.87
#